data_67a65b7a85dc2becd51e19b0c5595860
#
_entry.id   67a65b7a85dc2becd51e19b0c5595860
#
_cell.length_a   1.000
_cell.length_b   1.000
_cell.length_c   1.000
_cell.angle_alpha   90.00
_cell.angle_beta   90.00
_cell.angle_gamma   90.00
#
_symmetry.space_group_name_H-M   'P 1'
#
loop_
_entity.id
_entity.type
_entity.pdbx_description
1 polymer ?
#
loop_
_entity_poly.entity_id
_entity_poly.type
_entity_poly.pdbx_seq_one_letter_code
_entity_poly.pdbx_strand_id
1 'polypeptide(L)'
;MKRGLPRASTARNLWADPRSLGLVALVVIALIWIRFDAATADTLTRPPTGPFPALVFKPEPRLGGQPTPGAAQPGQLPRPTTAEGYVPDRQCAACHRQLYNSYQHVGMARSFSRPRPDNIIEDFENNHYFHGPSKRHYEMIRRDDTFVMKRYQLDDTGQPINVLEQEIDWIIGSGLHSRGYLYQTQAGELYQLPIVWYTQSQSWGMAPGYDNPRHDGVTRLITRECMFCHNAYPQVSPGSDRYGQPHVFPRDLPQGTGCQRCHGPGAAHIRLANDLNVPVAEVVAAIVNPARLAAPLRDDVCFQCHLQPTSKLTSLVRRFGRGDYSYRPGQPLSDYLVHLDFDDGRDRSDRFEINHHPYRLHQSTCYKASDGALSCLTCHDPHRKVTPTEAAAYYRARCLTCHALDDCARVEMGIVSTSRPDRRG
;
A
#
# COMPACT_ATOMS: atom_id res chain seq x y z
N MET A 1 17.78 -83.20 2.14
CA MET A 1 16.38 -83.24 2.61
C MET A 1 15.89 -81.83 2.86
N LYS A 2 15.17 -81.27 1.89
CA LYS A 2 14.60 -79.91 1.99
C LYS A 2 13.08 -80.08 2.05
N ARG A 3 12.47 -79.72 3.17
CA ARG A 3 11.00 -79.66 3.33
C ARG A 3 10.49 -78.36 2.87
N GLY A 4 9.60 -78.37 1.84
CA GLY A 4 8.92 -77.18 1.31
C GLY A 4 7.78 -76.74 2.24
N LEU A 5 7.63 -75.45 2.34
CA LEU A 5 6.50 -74.76 2.98
C LEU A 5 5.36 -74.49 1.94
N PRO A 6 4.10 -74.53 2.35
CA PRO A 6 2.95 -74.37 1.44
C PRO A 6 2.72 -72.87 1.03
N ARG A 7 2.29 -72.67 -0.22
CA ARG A 7 1.92 -71.37 -0.79
C ARG A 7 0.62 -70.85 -0.18
N ALA A 8 0.65 -69.62 0.31
CA ALA A 8 -0.53 -68.86 0.73
C ALA A 8 -1.40 -68.46 -0.48
N SER A 9 -2.69 -68.70 -0.34
CA SER A 9 -3.71 -68.34 -1.34
C SER A 9 -3.86 -66.82 -1.41
N THR A 10 -3.85 -66.26 -2.62
CA THR A 10 -4.10 -64.85 -2.93
C THR A 10 -5.57 -64.50 -2.75
N ALA A 11 -5.90 -63.74 -1.71
CA ALA A 11 -7.17 -63.02 -1.62
C ALA A 11 -7.16 -61.87 -2.66
N ARG A 12 -8.07 -61.94 -3.62
CA ARG A 12 -8.27 -60.88 -4.61
C ARG A 12 -8.92 -59.66 -3.90
N ASN A 13 -8.23 -58.54 -3.87
CA ASN A 13 -8.78 -57.26 -3.47
C ASN A 13 -9.81 -56.77 -4.50
N LEU A 14 -11.07 -56.72 -4.08
CA LEU A 14 -12.23 -56.25 -4.86
C LEU A 14 -12.36 -54.69 -4.95
N TRP A 15 -11.28 -53.96 -4.68
CA TRP A 15 -11.30 -52.51 -4.59
C TRP A 15 -10.47 -51.80 -5.68
N ALA A 16 -10.27 -52.40 -6.81
CA ALA A 16 -9.42 -51.86 -7.86
C ALA A 16 -10.13 -51.73 -9.23
N ASP A 17 -11.40 -51.30 -9.24
CA ASP A 17 -12.04 -50.87 -10.51
C ASP A 17 -12.26 -49.37 -10.47
N PRO A 18 -11.49 -48.58 -11.25
CA PRO A 18 -11.63 -47.12 -11.32
C PRO A 18 -12.98 -46.62 -11.84
N ARG A 19 -13.81 -47.50 -12.40
CA ARG A 19 -15.16 -47.19 -12.91
C ARG A 19 -16.21 -47.12 -11.80
N SER A 20 -16.03 -47.86 -10.70
CA SER A 20 -16.93 -47.83 -9.54
C SER A 20 -16.72 -46.62 -8.65
N LEU A 21 -15.50 -46.11 -8.57
CA LEU A 21 -15.20 -44.84 -7.84
C LEU A 21 -15.79 -43.59 -8.50
N GLY A 22 -15.86 -43.58 -9.83
CA GLY A 22 -16.47 -42.46 -10.58
C GLY A 22 -17.98 -42.33 -10.36
N LEU A 23 -18.69 -43.44 -10.25
CA LEU A 23 -20.15 -43.44 -10.08
C LEU A 23 -20.55 -43.00 -8.65
N VAL A 24 -19.83 -43.41 -7.63
CA VAL A 24 -20.08 -43.00 -6.24
C VAL A 24 -19.79 -41.53 -6.02
N ALA A 25 -18.71 -40.98 -6.65
CA ALA A 25 -18.38 -39.57 -6.58
C ALA A 25 -19.45 -38.68 -7.25
N LEU A 26 -19.97 -39.08 -8.41
CA LEU A 26 -21.03 -38.36 -9.12
C LEU A 26 -22.35 -38.36 -8.37
N VAL A 27 -22.73 -39.48 -7.71
CA VAL A 27 -23.94 -39.54 -6.90
C VAL A 27 -23.83 -38.68 -5.62
N VAL A 28 -22.67 -38.65 -4.99
CA VAL A 28 -22.45 -37.80 -3.81
C VAL A 28 -22.44 -36.33 -4.18
N ILE A 29 -21.83 -35.95 -5.30
CA ILE A 29 -21.87 -34.56 -5.79
C ILE A 29 -23.29 -34.15 -6.18
N ALA A 30 -24.05 -35.00 -6.86
CA ALA A 30 -25.45 -34.73 -7.20
C ALA A 30 -26.35 -34.59 -5.97
N LEU A 31 -26.17 -35.37 -4.93
CA LEU A 31 -26.92 -35.27 -3.67
C LEU A 31 -26.53 -34.04 -2.85
N ILE A 32 -25.30 -33.58 -2.94
CA ILE A 32 -24.87 -32.31 -2.33
C ILE A 32 -25.49 -31.11 -3.07
N TRP A 33 -25.54 -31.15 -4.39
CA TRP A 33 -26.17 -30.10 -5.20
C TRP A 33 -27.69 -30.02 -5.00
N ILE A 34 -28.37 -31.16 -4.92
CA ILE A 34 -29.83 -31.22 -4.67
C ILE A 34 -30.18 -30.72 -3.25
N ARG A 35 -29.31 -30.91 -2.25
CA ARG A 35 -29.52 -30.36 -0.91
C ARG A 35 -29.18 -28.87 -0.79
N PHE A 36 -28.28 -28.36 -1.63
CA PHE A 36 -27.95 -26.93 -1.64
C PHE A 36 -29.05 -26.09 -2.29
N ASP A 37 -29.69 -26.56 -3.36
CA ASP A 37 -30.79 -25.83 -4.04
C ASP A 37 -32.08 -25.78 -3.21
N ALA A 38 -32.36 -26.78 -2.39
CA ALA A 38 -33.58 -26.81 -1.57
C ALA A 38 -33.50 -25.93 -0.29
N ALA A 39 -32.28 -25.66 0.20
CA ALA A 39 -32.07 -24.84 1.41
C ALA A 39 -31.91 -23.34 1.13
N THR A 40 -31.58 -22.96 -0.11
CA THR A 40 -31.35 -21.56 -0.49
C THR A 40 -32.54 -20.93 -1.24
N ALA A 41 -33.46 -21.72 -1.76
CA ALA A 41 -34.63 -21.21 -2.48
C ALA A 41 -35.69 -20.59 -1.56
N ASP A 42 -35.77 -20.98 -0.30
CA ASP A 42 -36.81 -20.50 0.61
C ASP A 42 -36.45 -19.21 1.40
N THR A 43 -35.18 -18.76 1.30
CA THR A 43 -34.74 -17.53 2.00
C THR A 43 -34.65 -16.29 1.09
N LEU A 44 -34.80 -16.45 -0.23
CA LEU A 44 -34.68 -15.33 -1.17
C LEU A 44 -35.99 -14.76 -1.72
N THR A 45 -37.15 -15.29 -1.32
CA THR A 45 -38.45 -14.88 -1.88
C THR A 45 -39.37 -14.08 -0.94
N ARG A 46 -38.94 -13.72 0.26
CA ARG A 46 -39.70 -12.77 1.10
C ARG A 46 -38.89 -11.48 1.27
N PRO A 47 -39.34 -10.36 0.71
CA PRO A 47 -38.84 -9.06 1.14
C PRO A 47 -39.18 -8.86 2.61
N PRO A 48 -38.29 -8.27 3.43
CA PRO A 48 -38.57 -8.00 4.83
C PRO A 48 -39.73 -7.02 4.92
N THR A 49 -40.90 -7.49 5.39
CA THR A 49 -42.09 -6.70 5.66
C THR A 49 -42.05 -6.14 7.08
N GLY A 50 -41.12 -5.24 7.34
CA GLY A 50 -41.09 -4.49 8.61
C GLY A 50 -40.21 -3.27 8.45
N PRO A 51 -40.49 -2.16 9.12
CA PRO A 51 -39.59 -1.02 9.12
C PRO A 51 -38.26 -1.46 9.71
N PHE A 52 -37.17 -1.22 8.99
CA PHE A 52 -35.82 -1.38 9.51
C PHE A 52 -35.74 -0.65 10.86
N PRO A 53 -35.21 -1.28 11.93
CA PRO A 53 -34.97 -0.55 13.15
C PRO A 53 -34.06 0.61 12.83
N ALA A 54 -34.52 1.83 13.08
CA ALA A 54 -33.69 3.01 12.95
C ALA A 54 -32.45 2.81 13.84
N LEU A 55 -31.27 2.77 13.25
CA LEU A 55 -30.02 2.82 13.98
C LEU A 55 -29.98 4.20 14.67
N VAL A 56 -30.46 4.23 15.90
CA VAL A 56 -30.32 5.41 16.76
C VAL A 56 -28.87 5.44 17.21
N PHE A 57 -28.04 6.16 16.50
CA PHE A 57 -26.74 6.58 17.00
C PHE A 57 -27.00 7.46 18.23
N LYS A 58 -26.77 6.92 19.41
CA LYS A 58 -26.64 7.75 20.61
C LYS A 58 -25.28 8.44 20.49
N PRO A 59 -25.22 9.77 20.35
CA PRO A 59 -23.93 10.45 20.42
C PRO A 59 -23.37 10.24 21.83
N GLU A 60 -22.15 9.74 21.92
CA GLU A 60 -21.43 9.71 23.19
C GLU A 60 -21.30 11.15 23.73
N PRO A 61 -21.43 11.36 25.06
CA PRO A 61 -21.26 12.67 25.63
C PRO A 61 -19.86 13.18 25.34
N ARG A 62 -19.75 14.27 24.60
CA ARG A 62 -18.48 14.98 24.37
C ARG A 62 -17.93 15.41 25.72
N LEU A 63 -16.82 14.85 26.13
CA LEU A 63 -15.97 15.45 27.14
C LEU A 63 -15.60 16.84 26.62
N GLY A 64 -15.98 17.87 27.39
CA GLY A 64 -15.87 19.27 27.01
C GLY A 64 -14.43 19.71 26.75
N GLY A 65 -14.01 19.59 25.49
CA GLY A 65 -12.83 20.24 24.95
C GLY A 65 -13.26 21.53 24.29
N GLN A 66 -12.59 22.62 24.57
CA GLN A 66 -12.80 23.89 23.87
C GLN A 66 -12.62 23.68 22.35
N PRO A 67 -13.43 24.33 21.51
CA PRO A 67 -13.28 24.20 20.06
C PRO A 67 -11.91 24.73 19.66
N THR A 68 -11.13 23.86 19.03
CA THR A 68 -9.87 24.24 18.39
C THR A 68 -10.14 25.30 17.34
N PRO A 69 -9.38 26.39 17.28
CA PRO A 69 -9.54 27.41 16.25
C PRO A 69 -9.36 26.78 14.87
N GLY A 70 -10.42 26.80 14.03
CA GLY A 70 -10.39 26.25 12.68
C GLY A 70 -11.29 25.04 12.42
N ALA A 71 -12.05 24.55 13.39
CA ALA A 71 -13.07 23.53 13.15
C ALA A 71 -14.15 24.07 12.19
N ALA A 72 -14.26 23.44 11.02
CA ALA A 72 -15.29 23.80 10.03
C ALA A 72 -16.69 23.69 10.67
N GLN A 73 -17.50 24.71 10.49
CA GLN A 73 -18.90 24.70 10.94
C GLN A 73 -19.68 23.60 10.20
N PRO A 74 -20.64 22.90 10.88
CA PRO A 74 -21.50 21.92 10.23
C PRO A 74 -22.20 22.57 9.01
N GLY A 75 -22.02 21.98 7.82
CA GLY A 75 -22.61 22.45 6.57
C GLY A 75 -21.68 23.21 5.61
N GLN A 76 -20.51 23.63 6.04
CA GLN A 76 -19.50 24.15 5.10
C GLN A 76 -18.59 23.01 4.61
N LEU A 77 -18.67 22.69 3.31
CA LEU A 77 -17.68 21.82 2.68
C LEU A 77 -16.31 22.49 2.82
N PRO A 78 -15.29 21.78 3.34
CA PRO A 78 -13.96 22.33 3.41
C PRO A 78 -13.51 22.69 1.99
N ARG A 79 -12.95 23.88 1.84
CA ARG A 79 -12.31 24.28 0.58
C ARG A 79 -11.20 23.27 0.27
N PRO A 80 -10.97 22.90 -1.00
CA PRO A 80 -9.82 22.10 -1.37
C PRO A 80 -8.58 22.85 -0.93
N THR A 81 -7.87 22.32 0.05
CA THR A 81 -6.78 23.01 0.74
C THR A 81 -5.41 22.57 0.23
N THR A 82 -5.38 21.83 -0.86
CA THR A 82 -4.16 21.17 -1.36
C THR A 82 -3.07 22.12 -1.84
N ALA A 83 -3.40 23.34 -2.22
CA ALA A 83 -2.41 24.29 -2.69
C ALA A 83 -2.11 25.43 -1.68
N GLU A 84 -2.97 25.67 -0.70
CA GLU A 84 -2.82 26.82 0.20
C GLU A 84 -1.71 26.59 1.22
N GLY A 85 -0.68 27.43 1.15
CA GLY A 85 0.47 27.37 2.04
C GLY A 85 1.52 26.32 1.69
N TYR A 86 1.30 25.46 0.70
CA TYR A 86 2.30 24.52 0.20
C TYR A 86 3.20 25.16 -0.85
N VAL A 87 4.46 24.73 -0.86
CA VAL A 87 5.49 25.23 -1.77
C VAL A 87 6.20 24.04 -2.44
N PRO A 88 6.84 24.24 -3.58
CA PRO A 88 7.71 23.21 -4.14
C PRO A 88 8.84 22.83 -3.18
N ASP A 89 9.09 21.53 -2.95
CA ASP A 89 10.08 21.02 -1.99
C ASP A 89 11.51 21.54 -2.24
N ARG A 90 11.84 21.93 -3.49
CA ARG A 90 13.11 22.58 -3.81
C ARG A 90 13.36 23.88 -3.03
N GLN A 91 12.32 24.55 -2.55
CA GLN A 91 12.46 25.74 -1.71
C GLN A 91 13.00 25.34 -0.31
N CYS A 92 12.66 24.18 0.19
CA CYS A 92 13.23 23.65 1.43
C CYS A 92 14.74 23.39 1.28
N ALA A 93 15.19 22.97 0.10
CA ALA A 93 16.59 22.71 -0.21
C ALA A 93 17.48 23.95 -0.08
N ALA A 94 16.94 25.15 -0.20
CA ALA A 94 17.72 26.39 -0.07
C ALA A 94 18.40 26.50 1.31
N CYS A 95 17.70 26.12 2.38
CA CYS A 95 18.22 26.14 3.74
C CYS A 95 18.56 24.73 4.27
N HIS A 96 17.84 23.68 3.87
CA HIS A 96 17.95 22.31 4.34
C HIS A 96 18.59 21.36 3.33
N ARG A 97 19.64 21.81 2.62
CA ARG A 97 20.26 21.09 1.48
C ARG A 97 20.67 19.66 1.81
N GLN A 98 21.28 19.43 2.97
CA GLN A 98 21.75 18.09 3.35
C GLN A 98 20.56 17.13 3.57
N LEU A 99 19.52 17.56 4.29
CA LEU A 99 18.31 16.77 4.51
C LEU A 99 17.58 16.52 3.21
N TYR A 100 17.46 17.54 2.36
CA TYR A 100 16.84 17.41 1.04
C TYR A 100 17.55 16.35 0.20
N ASN A 101 18.87 16.44 0.07
CA ASN A 101 19.66 15.50 -0.73
C ASN A 101 19.58 14.06 -0.17
N SER A 102 19.68 13.90 1.15
CA SER A 102 19.55 12.59 1.79
C SER A 102 18.17 11.98 1.55
N TYR A 103 17.12 12.80 1.67
CA TYR A 103 15.73 12.37 1.50
C TYR A 103 15.44 11.87 0.07
N GLN A 104 16.08 12.43 -0.97
CA GLN A 104 15.88 11.97 -2.36
C GLN A 104 16.22 10.47 -2.55
N HIS A 105 17.00 9.86 -1.66
CA HIS A 105 17.34 8.44 -1.70
C HIS A 105 16.37 7.57 -0.91
N VAL A 106 15.47 8.15 -0.12
CA VAL A 106 14.48 7.43 0.70
C VAL A 106 13.34 6.90 -0.19
N GLY A 107 12.78 5.75 0.17
CA GLY A 107 11.69 5.14 -0.59
C GLY A 107 10.46 6.04 -0.77
N MET A 108 10.11 6.83 0.25
CA MET A 108 8.99 7.77 0.18
C MET A 108 9.20 8.86 -0.87
N ALA A 109 10.39 9.45 -0.98
CA ALA A 109 10.72 10.44 -2.02
C ALA A 109 10.69 9.83 -3.43
N ARG A 110 10.84 8.53 -3.53
CA ARG A 110 10.89 7.77 -4.80
C ARG A 110 9.61 6.98 -5.09
N SER A 111 8.57 7.21 -4.32
CA SER A 111 7.32 6.44 -4.40
C SER A 111 6.51 6.70 -5.66
N PHE A 112 6.79 7.79 -6.38
CA PHE A 112 6.13 8.19 -7.62
C PHE A 112 7.07 9.05 -8.45
N SER A 113 7.29 8.71 -9.73
CA SER A 113 8.24 9.45 -10.58
C SER A 113 7.94 9.28 -12.07
N ARG A 114 8.45 10.20 -12.89
CA ARG A 114 8.57 9.97 -14.33
C ARG A 114 9.62 8.91 -14.60
N PRO A 115 9.40 7.98 -15.56
CA PRO A 115 10.49 7.14 -16.05
C PRO A 115 11.56 8.01 -16.75
N ARG A 116 12.81 7.76 -16.43
CA ARG A 116 13.97 8.46 -17.02
C ARG A 116 15.16 7.51 -17.05
N PRO A 117 16.12 7.72 -17.99
CA PRO A 117 17.32 6.89 -18.07
C PRO A 117 18.12 6.81 -16.77
N ASP A 118 18.12 7.89 -15.97
CA ASP A 118 18.89 8.00 -14.72
C ASP A 118 18.21 7.35 -13.50
N ASN A 119 16.96 6.92 -13.62
CA ASN A 119 16.24 6.28 -12.52
C ASN A 119 15.83 4.83 -12.77
N ILE A 120 16.32 4.22 -13.85
CA ILE A 120 16.09 2.82 -14.20
C ILE A 120 16.79 1.91 -13.17
N ILE A 121 16.06 0.88 -12.72
CA ILE A 121 16.59 -0.25 -11.94
C ILE A 121 16.20 -1.59 -12.57
N GLU A 122 15.43 -1.52 -13.63
CA GLU A 122 14.84 -2.63 -14.36
C GLU A 122 15.84 -3.18 -15.39
N ASP A 123 15.72 -4.47 -15.70
CA ASP A 123 16.43 -5.10 -16.80
C ASP A 123 15.58 -5.04 -18.08
N PHE A 124 15.97 -4.15 -18.99
CA PHE A 124 15.34 -3.99 -20.29
C PHE A 124 15.98 -4.87 -21.37
N GLU A 125 17.04 -5.64 -21.06
CA GLU A 125 17.60 -6.64 -21.97
C GLU A 125 16.80 -7.95 -21.86
N ASN A 126 16.48 -8.38 -20.63
CA ASN A 126 15.56 -9.49 -20.35
C ASN A 126 14.15 -8.99 -20.14
N ASN A 127 13.59 -8.36 -21.15
CA ASN A 127 12.38 -7.53 -21.07
C ASN A 127 11.05 -8.26 -21.34
N HIS A 128 11.10 -9.57 -21.56
CA HIS A 128 9.95 -10.38 -21.94
C HIS A 128 9.38 -11.13 -20.74
N TYR A 129 8.05 -11.14 -20.61
CA TYR A 129 7.33 -11.95 -19.64
C TYR A 129 6.11 -12.61 -20.30
N PHE A 130 5.95 -13.92 -20.10
CA PHE A 130 4.78 -14.67 -20.56
C PHE A 130 3.86 -15.00 -19.38
N HIS A 131 2.62 -14.54 -19.45
CA HIS A 131 1.57 -14.87 -18.49
C HIS A 131 0.74 -16.05 -18.98
N GLY A 132 1.07 -17.25 -18.50
CA GLY A 132 0.43 -18.51 -18.93
C GLY A 132 -1.10 -18.52 -18.79
N PRO A 133 -1.70 -18.10 -17.66
CA PRO A 133 -3.15 -18.11 -17.48
C PRO A 133 -3.93 -17.32 -18.53
N SER A 134 -3.44 -16.16 -18.97
CA SER A 134 -4.10 -15.33 -19.99
C SER A 134 -3.53 -15.54 -21.41
N LYS A 135 -2.48 -16.36 -21.54
CA LYS A 135 -1.73 -16.55 -22.81
C LYS A 135 -1.26 -15.22 -23.44
N ARG A 136 -0.91 -14.25 -22.60
CA ARG A 136 -0.42 -12.93 -23.03
C ARG A 136 1.08 -12.84 -22.82
N HIS A 137 1.74 -12.27 -23.81
CA HIS A 137 3.14 -11.87 -23.78
C HIS A 137 3.24 -10.38 -23.46
N TYR A 138 4.22 -10.01 -22.67
CA TYR A 138 4.54 -8.64 -22.33
C TYR A 138 6.01 -8.38 -22.64
N GLU A 139 6.29 -7.27 -23.29
CA GLU A 139 7.63 -6.79 -23.54
C GLU A 139 7.74 -5.37 -23.01
N MET A 140 8.78 -5.10 -22.21
CA MET A 140 9.05 -3.78 -21.67
C MET A 140 10.17 -3.16 -22.51
N ILE A 141 9.85 -2.15 -23.31
CA ILE A 141 10.69 -1.62 -24.35
C ILE A 141 11.15 -0.22 -23.97
N ARG A 142 12.43 0.02 -24.11
CA ARG A 142 13.00 1.36 -24.04
C ARG A 142 13.33 1.83 -25.46
N ARG A 143 12.77 2.98 -25.83
CA ARG A 143 13.04 3.69 -27.09
C ARG A 143 13.57 5.07 -26.75
N ASP A 144 14.88 5.25 -26.74
CA ASP A 144 15.55 6.46 -26.27
C ASP A 144 15.13 6.83 -24.84
N ASP A 145 14.40 7.93 -24.65
CA ASP A 145 13.88 8.39 -23.38
C ASP A 145 12.41 7.96 -23.12
N THR A 146 11.83 7.19 -24.04
CA THR A 146 10.46 6.70 -23.94
C THR A 146 10.44 5.24 -23.49
N PHE A 147 9.52 4.92 -22.60
CA PHE A 147 9.32 3.58 -22.06
C PHE A 147 7.94 3.09 -22.46
N VAL A 148 7.85 1.88 -23.00
CA VAL A 148 6.63 1.32 -23.58
C VAL A 148 6.43 -0.10 -23.07
N MET A 149 5.20 -0.41 -22.65
CA MET A 149 4.74 -1.78 -22.49
C MET A 149 4.08 -2.24 -23.79
N LYS A 150 4.58 -3.31 -24.38
CA LYS A 150 3.91 -4.02 -25.48
C LYS A 150 3.30 -5.30 -24.94
N ARG A 151 2.04 -5.55 -25.27
CA ARG A 151 1.31 -6.77 -24.94
C ARG A 151 0.75 -7.39 -26.21
N TYR A 152 0.85 -8.73 -26.36
CA TYR A 152 0.29 -9.45 -27.47
C TYR A 152 -0.04 -10.90 -27.09
N GLN A 153 -0.72 -11.61 -27.98
CA GLN A 153 -0.90 -13.06 -27.96
C GLN A 153 -0.34 -13.62 -29.27
N LEU A 154 -0.09 -14.93 -29.31
CA LEU A 154 0.29 -15.60 -30.54
C LEU A 154 -0.91 -16.39 -31.09
N ASP A 155 -1.11 -16.35 -32.40
CA ASP A 155 -2.05 -17.22 -33.08
C ASP A 155 -1.48 -18.64 -33.29
N ASP A 156 -2.21 -19.52 -33.92
CA ASP A 156 -1.82 -20.93 -34.19
C ASP A 156 -0.60 -21.05 -35.11
N THR A 157 -0.24 -19.97 -35.83
CA THR A 157 0.95 -19.88 -36.69
C THR A 157 2.15 -19.25 -36.00
N GLY A 158 1.98 -18.82 -34.73
CA GLY A 158 3.00 -18.13 -33.97
C GLY A 158 3.13 -16.63 -34.29
N GLN A 159 2.16 -16.05 -35.01
CA GLN A 159 2.15 -14.61 -35.32
C GLN A 159 1.49 -13.79 -34.20
N PRO A 160 2.03 -12.60 -33.89
CA PRO A 160 1.45 -11.73 -32.89
C PRO A 160 0.07 -11.21 -33.30
N ILE A 161 -0.92 -11.44 -32.43
CA ILE A 161 -2.27 -10.89 -32.52
C ILE A 161 -2.63 -10.12 -31.25
N ASN A 162 -3.70 -9.33 -31.28
CA ASN A 162 -4.16 -8.53 -30.15
C ASN A 162 -3.06 -7.63 -29.57
N VAL A 163 -2.23 -7.09 -30.45
CA VAL A 163 -1.09 -6.26 -30.08
C VAL A 163 -1.58 -4.92 -29.50
N LEU A 164 -1.05 -4.57 -28.34
CA LEU A 164 -1.24 -3.27 -27.72
C LEU A 164 0.14 -2.74 -27.31
N GLU A 165 0.45 -1.52 -27.72
CA GLU A 165 1.58 -0.75 -27.18
C GLU A 165 1.03 0.41 -26.34
N GLN A 166 1.58 0.57 -25.14
CA GLN A 166 1.19 1.62 -24.21
C GLN A 166 2.42 2.29 -23.64
N GLU A 167 2.55 3.59 -23.86
CA GLU A 167 3.59 4.40 -23.25
C GLU A 167 3.41 4.47 -21.73
N ILE A 168 4.52 4.49 -21.01
CA ILE A 168 4.59 4.59 -19.56
C ILE A 168 4.84 6.05 -19.20
N ASP A 169 3.83 6.69 -18.64
CA ASP A 169 3.95 8.08 -18.18
C ASP A 169 4.55 8.18 -16.78
N TRP A 170 4.29 7.20 -15.91
CA TRP A 170 4.64 7.26 -14.50
C TRP A 170 5.07 5.90 -13.95
N ILE A 171 5.99 5.96 -12.99
CA ILE A 171 6.38 4.84 -12.12
C ILE A 171 5.71 5.05 -10.76
N ILE A 172 5.05 4.02 -10.22
CA ILE A 172 4.52 3.98 -8.86
C ILE A 172 5.27 2.91 -8.05
N GLY A 173 5.76 3.30 -6.88
CA GLY A 173 6.62 2.46 -6.03
C GLY A 173 8.10 2.83 -6.12
N SER A 174 8.76 2.75 -4.97
CA SER A 174 10.15 3.19 -4.81
C SER A 174 11.19 2.28 -5.49
N GLY A 175 10.80 1.06 -5.81
CA GLY A 175 11.72 0.03 -6.28
C GLY A 175 12.49 -0.68 -5.16
N LEU A 176 12.12 -0.51 -3.89
CA LEU A 176 12.71 -1.29 -2.81
C LEU A 176 12.33 -2.79 -2.93
N HIS A 177 11.07 -3.06 -3.23
CA HIS A 177 10.53 -4.41 -3.46
C HIS A 177 10.02 -4.59 -4.88
N SER A 178 9.27 -3.59 -5.37
CA SER A 178 8.70 -3.60 -6.71
C SER A 178 8.47 -2.19 -7.23
N ARG A 179 8.25 -2.11 -8.55
CA ARG A 179 7.78 -0.92 -9.27
C ARG A 179 6.64 -1.28 -10.18
N GLY A 180 5.55 -0.52 -10.09
CA GLY A 180 4.46 -0.55 -11.05
C GLY A 180 4.53 0.62 -12.03
N TYR A 181 3.75 0.53 -13.09
CA TYR A 181 3.78 1.50 -14.18
C TYR A 181 2.38 1.97 -14.48
N LEU A 182 2.27 3.26 -14.82
CA LEU A 182 1.00 3.90 -15.12
C LEU A 182 1.09 4.64 -16.45
N TYR A 183 -0.04 4.70 -17.14
CA TYR A 183 -0.23 5.66 -18.21
C TYR A 183 -1.29 6.69 -17.83
N GLN A 184 -1.22 7.87 -18.43
CA GLN A 184 -2.15 8.96 -18.17
C GLN A 184 -2.93 9.30 -19.43
N THR A 185 -4.26 9.22 -19.37
CA THR A 185 -5.12 9.59 -20.49
C THR A 185 -5.06 11.08 -20.79
N GLN A 186 -5.54 11.50 -21.95
CA GLN A 186 -5.66 12.94 -22.29
C GLN A 186 -6.56 13.69 -21.30
N ALA A 187 -7.58 13.02 -20.75
CA ALA A 187 -8.46 13.56 -19.72
C ALA A 187 -7.80 13.70 -18.34
N GLY A 188 -6.62 13.12 -18.12
CA GLY A 188 -5.88 13.19 -16.89
C GLY A 188 -6.12 12.00 -15.94
N GLU A 189 -6.84 10.99 -16.34
CA GLU A 189 -6.98 9.75 -15.57
C GLU A 189 -5.69 8.94 -15.62
N LEU A 190 -5.36 8.27 -14.51
CA LEU A 190 -4.21 7.38 -14.39
C LEU A 190 -4.68 5.93 -14.33
N TYR A 191 -4.07 5.08 -15.12
CA TYR A 191 -4.35 3.65 -15.14
C TYR A 191 -3.10 2.82 -14.92
N GLN A 192 -3.23 1.76 -14.12
CA GLN A 192 -2.14 0.82 -13.87
C GLN A 192 -1.98 -0.15 -15.02
N LEU A 193 -0.72 -0.36 -15.42
CA LEU A 193 -0.33 -1.43 -16.32
C LEU A 193 -0.22 -2.76 -15.55
N PRO A 194 -0.52 -3.90 -16.19
CA PRO A 194 -0.60 -5.20 -15.52
C PRO A 194 0.75 -5.80 -15.13
N ILE A 195 1.85 -5.24 -15.62
CA ILE A 195 3.21 -5.74 -15.39
C ILE A 195 3.95 -4.87 -14.38
N VAL A 196 4.79 -5.48 -13.56
CA VAL A 196 5.64 -4.81 -12.56
C VAL A 196 7.04 -5.40 -12.59
N TRP A 197 8.02 -4.64 -12.11
CA TRP A 197 9.36 -5.10 -11.81
C TRP A 197 9.47 -5.51 -10.35
N TYR A 198 9.93 -6.74 -10.09
CA TYR A 198 10.21 -7.26 -8.76
C TYR A 198 11.71 -7.20 -8.48
N THR A 199 12.12 -6.29 -7.62
CA THR A 199 13.53 -6.01 -7.36
C THR A 199 14.28 -7.17 -6.70
N GLN A 200 13.62 -7.94 -5.84
CA GLN A 200 14.27 -9.07 -5.18
C GLN A 200 14.59 -10.22 -6.13
N SER A 201 13.71 -10.51 -7.06
CA SER A 201 13.90 -11.57 -8.07
C SER A 201 14.57 -11.05 -9.34
N GLN A 202 14.78 -9.74 -9.47
CA GLN A 202 15.32 -9.09 -10.68
C GLN A 202 14.55 -9.55 -11.92
N SER A 203 13.22 -9.50 -11.88
CA SER A 203 12.38 -10.04 -12.93
C SER A 203 11.07 -9.28 -13.10
N TRP A 204 10.56 -9.33 -14.29
CA TRP A 204 9.20 -8.87 -14.62
C TRP A 204 8.18 -9.88 -14.16
N GLY A 205 6.99 -9.42 -13.75
CA GLY A 205 5.89 -10.28 -13.33
C GLY A 205 4.58 -9.53 -13.30
N MET A 206 3.48 -10.23 -13.05
CA MET A 206 2.17 -9.60 -12.94
C MET A 206 2.07 -8.75 -11.69
N ALA A 207 1.42 -7.58 -11.82
CA ALA A 207 1.07 -6.75 -10.67
C ALA A 207 0.10 -7.48 -9.72
N PRO A 208 0.10 -7.19 -8.42
CA PRO A 208 -0.84 -7.79 -7.48
C PRO A 208 -2.29 -7.67 -7.96
N GLY A 209 -3.02 -8.81 -7.96
CA GLY A 209 -4.38 -8.90 -8.45
C GLY A 209 -4.54 -9.05 -9.97
N TYR A 210 -3.44 -9.07 -10.73
CA TYR A 210 -3.46 -9.36 -12.16
C TYR A 210 -3.08 -10.81 -12.52
N ASP A 211 -2.61 -11.60 -11.57
CA ASP A 211 -2.24 -12.98 -11.81
C ASP A 211 -3.48 -13.89 -11.85
N ASN A 212 -4.29 -13.67 -12.88
CA ASN A 212 -5.47 -14.46 -13.20
C ASN A 212 -5.80 -14.34 -14.70
N PRO A 213 -6.50 -15.31 -15.30
CA PRO A 213 -6.77 -15.32 -16.76
C PRO A 213 -7.67 -14.18 -17.24
N ARG A 214 -8.48 -13.60 -16.36
CA ARG A 214 -9.45 -12.52 -16.67
C ARG A 214 -9.11 -11.24 -15.91
N HIS A 215 -7.83 -10.88 -15.82
CA HIS A 215 -7.42 -9.65 -15.17
C HIS A 215 -7.85 -8.40 -15.96
N ASP A 216 -7.89 -7.26 -15.27
CA ASP A 216 -8.41 -5.97 -15.77
C ASP A 216 -7.63 -5.40 -16.98
N GLY A 217 -6.50 -6.00 -17.36
CA GLY A 217 -5.67 -5.49 -18.45
C GLY A 217 -5.07 -4.13 -18.14
N VAL A 218 -5.44 -3.10 -18.92
CA VAL A 218 -4.92 -1.73 -18.76
C VAL A 218 -6.02 -0.77 -18.26
N THR A 219 -7.03 -1.28 -17.54
CA THR A 219 -8.22 -0.51 -17.16
C THR A 219 -8.35 -0.27 -15.64
N ARG A 220 -7.37 -0.70 -14.83
CA ARG A 220 -7.39 -0.43 -13.38
C ARG A 220 -7.11 1.05 -13.11
N LEU A 221 -8.14 1.76 -12.73
CA LEU A 221 -8.05 3.18 -12.40
C LEU A 221 -7.23 3.39 -11.11
N ILE A 222 -6.33 4.37 -11.15
CA ILE A 222 -5.62 4.88 -9.98
C ILE A 222 -6.43 6.02 -9.39
N THR A 223 -6.83 5.83 -8.15
CA THR A 223 -7.65 6.79 -7.43
C THR A 223 -6.81 7.78 -6.63
N ARG A 224 -7.45 8.79 -6.04
CA ARG A 224 -6.78 9.75 -5.16
C ARG A 224 -6.28 9.10 -3.89
N GLU A 225 -6.93 8.03 -3.42
CA GLU A 225 -6.47 7.25 -2.27
C GLU A 225 -5.11 6.59 -2.54
N CYS A 226 -4.88 6.08 -3.77
CA CYS A 226 -3.57 5.56 -4.17
C CYS A 226 -2.52 6.67 -4.14
N MET A 227 -2.85 7.82 -4.76
CA MET A 227 -1.96 8.97 -4.86
C MET A 227 -1.72 9.64 -3.49
N PHE A 228 -2.66 9.52 -2.56
CA PHE A 228 -2.52 10.07 -1.21
C PHE A 228 -1.26 9.52 -0.50
N CYS A 229 -0.95 8.23 -0.68
CA CYS A 229 0.22 7.61 -0.07
C CYS A 229 1.48 7.70 -0.94
N HIS A 230 1.33 7.78 -2.26
CA HIS A 230 2.46 7.70 -3.20
C HIS A 230 2.96 9.03 -3.74
N ASN A 231 2.18 10.11 -3.55
CA ASN A 231 2.48 11.42 -4.12
C ASN A 231 2.48 12.53 -3.05
N ALA A 232 3.07 13.66 -3.36
CA ALA A 232 2.96 14.86 -2.54
C ALA A 232 1.55 15.48 -2.68
N TYR A 233 1.43 16.79 -2.53
CA TYR A 233 0.15 17.48 -2.70
C TYR A 233 -0.01 17.94 -4.16
N PRO A 234 -0.73 17.20 -5.01
CA PRO A 234 -0.99 17.66 -6.37
C PRO A 234 -1.95 18.84 -6.36
N GLN A 235 -1.74 19.75 -7.28
CA GLN A 235 -2.73 20.77 -7.52
C GLN A 235 -3.91 20.16 -8.28
N VAL A 236 -5.09 20.20 -7.68
CA VAL A 236 -6.32 19.71 -8.29
C VAL A 236 -7.35 20.84 -8.37
N SER A 237 -8.19 20.79 -9.37
CA SER A 237 -9.24 21.81 -9.55
C SER A 237 -10.18 21.84 -8.34
N PRO A 238 -10.61 23.01 -7.88
CA PRO A 238 -11.55 23.13 -6.78
C PRO A 238 -12.80 22.26 -6.97
N GLY A 239 -13.14 21.46 -5.98
CA GLY A 239 -14.30 20.55 -6.00
C GLY A 239 -14.13 19.28 -6.80
N SER A 240 -12.98 19.06 -7.46
CA SER A 240 -12.70 17.81 -8.20
C SER A 240 -12.50 16.61 -7.28
N ASP A 241 -12.28 16.83 -5.99
CA ASP A 241 -12.13 15.81 -4.95
C ASP A 241 -13.45 15.51 -4.20
N ARG A 242 -14.59 15.99 -4.68
CA ARG A 242 -15.90 15.61 -4.14
C ARG A 242 -16.22 14.16 -4.49
N TYR A 243 -17.01 13.51 -3.64
CA TYR A 243 -17.52 12.17 -3.92
C TYR A 243 -18.26 12.12 -5.27
N GLY A 244 -17.99 11.06 -6.03
CA GLY A 244 -18.58 10.87 -7.36
C GLY A 244 -17.91 11.66 -8.50
N GLN A 245 -16.90 12.48 -8.21
CA GLN A 245 -16.13 13.14 -9.26
C GLN A 245 -15.06 12.20 -9.84
N PRO A 246 -14.74 12.32 -11.14
CA PRO A 246 -13.69 11.54 -11.77
C PRO A 246 -12.32 11.76 -11.08
N HIS A 247 -11.52 10.71 -11.01
CA HIS A 247 -10.14 10.79 -10.51
C HIS A 247 -9.22 11.28 -11.63
N VAL A 248 -9.19 12.59 -11.85
CA VAL A 248 -8.33 13.24 -12.84
C VAL A 248 -7.19 14.00 -12.16
N PHE A 249 -6.04 13.99 -12.80
CA PHE A 249 -4.80 14.57 -12.29
C PHE A 249 -4.16 15.47 -13.34
N PRO A 250 -3.46 16.55 -12.92
CA PRO A 250 -2.68 17.36 -13.85
C PRO A 250 -1.54 16.55 -14.47
N ARG A 251 -1.05 17.01 -15.61
CA ARG A 251 0.13 16.41 -16.26
C ARG A 251 1.41 16.63 -15.47
N ASP A 252 1.50 17.74 -14.77
CA ASP A 252 2.64 18.08 -13.91
C ASP A 252 2.32 17.69 -12.46
N LEU A 253 2.55 16.42 -12.16
CA LEU A 253 2.40 15.89 -10.82
C LEU A 253 3.72 16.02 -10.06
N PRO A 254 3.69 16.37 -8.76
CA PRO A 254 4.88 16.28 -7.93
C PRO A 254 5.37 14.84 -7.86
N GLN A 255 6.68 14.65 -7.73
CA GLN A 255 7.27 13.32 -7.66
C GLN A 255 7.52 12.92 -6.21
N GLY A 256 7.11 11.69 -5.88
CA GLY A 256 7.25 11.10 -4.56
C GLY A 256 6.43 11.79 -3.47
N THR A 257 6.61 11.30 -2.26
CA THR A 257 6.07 11.90 -1.04
C THR A 257 6.98 13.06 -0.63
N GLY A 258 6.47 14.28 -0.65
CA GLY A 258 7.27 15.49 -0.37
C GLY A 258 7.44 15.78 1.11
N CYS A 259 8.34 16.73 1.41
CA CYS A 259 8.66 17.18 2.78
C CYS A 259 7.42 17.54 3.58
N GLN A 260 6.51 18.27 2.95
CA GLN A 260 5.33 18.83 3.58
C GLN A 260 4.22 17.82 3.87
N ARG A 261 4.36 16.57 3.38
CA ARG A 261 3.48 15.46 3.81
C ARG A 261 3.66 15.14 5.30
N CYS A 262 4.85 15.39 5.84
CA CYS A 262 5.19 15.17 7.26
C CYS A 262 5.28 16.48 8.04
N HIS A 263 5.70 17.58 7.39
CA HIS A 263 5.96 18.86 8.03
C HIS A 263 4.84 19.88 7.89
N GLY A 264 3.81 19.59 7.09
CA GLY A 264 2.73 20.55 6.81
C GLY A 264 3.17 21.68 5.87
N PRO A 265 2.29 22.68 5.66
CA PRO A 265 2.52 23.74 4.69
C PRO A 265 3.70 24.66 5.08
N GLY A 266 4.68 24.81 4.19
CA GLY A 266 5.95 25.48 4.45
C GLY A 266 6.02 26.96 4.15
N ALA A 267 5.00 27.55 3.47
CA ALA A 267 5.08 28.94 3.00
C ALA A 267 5.27 29.96 4.12
N ALA A 268 4.56 29.80 5.24
CA ALA A 268 4.70 30.68 6.41
C ALA A 268 6.10 30.58 7.02
N HIS A 269 6.61 29.35 7.18
CA HIS A 269 7.94 29.09 7.69
C HIS A 269 9.02 29.78 6.83
N ILE A 270 8.96 29.61 5.51
CA ILE A 270 9.94 30.21 4.59
C ILE A 270 9.88 31.73 4.66
N ARG A 271 8.68 32.30 4.68
CA ARG A 271 8.51 33.76 4.79
C ARG A 271 9.14 34.31 6.06
N LEU A 272 8.84 33.70 7.22
CA LEU A 272 9.39 34.12 8.52
C LEU A 272 10.90 33.89 8.60
N ALA A 273 11.41 32.81 8.02
CA ALA A 273 12.85 32.53 8.00
C ALA A 273 13.67 33.53 7.15
N ASN A 274 13.03 34.21 6.21
CA ASN A 274 13.68 35.25 5.39
C ASN A 274 13.62 36.64 6.03
N ASP A 275 12.91 36.82 7.14
CA ASP A 275 12.86 38.08 7.90
C ASP A 275 13.78 37.98 9.12
N LEU A 276 14.91 38.68 9.06
CA LEU A 276 15.93 38.67 10.12
C LEU A 276 15.45 39.25 11.47
N ASN A 277 14.32 39.96 11.49
CA ASN A 277 13.75 40.53 12.71
C ASN A 277 12.84 39.54 13.44
N VAL A 278 12.49 38.40 12.83
CA VAL A 278 11.61 37.41 13.42
C VAL A 278 12.41 36.50 14.35
N PRO A 279 11.97 36.31 15.61
CA PRO A 279 12.62 35.40 16.54
C PRO A 279 12.64 33.96 15.99
N VAL A 280 13.76 33.25 16.18
CA VAL A 280 13.93 31.85 15.72
C VAL A 280 12.80 30.94 16.24
N ALA A 281 12.29 31.20 17.45
CA ALA A 281 11.19 30.45 18.02
C ALA A 281 9.90 30.54 17.18
N GLU A 282 9.59 31.70 16.62
CA GLU A 282 8.43 31.90 15.75
C GLU A 282 8.63 31.21 14.39
N VAL A 283 9.84 31.31 13.84
CA VAL A 283 10.20 30.61 12.60
C VAL A 283 10.01 29.10 12.76
N VAL A 284 10.47 28.54 13.86
CA VAL A 284 10.36 27.09 14.16
C VAL A 284 8.91 26.69 14.44
N ALA A 285 8.11 27.55 15.08
CA ALA A 285 6.70 27.27 15.36
C ALA A 285 5.81 27.31 14.10
N ALA A 286 6.27 27.93 13.03
CA ALA A 286 5.51 28.07 11.78
C ALA A 286 5.52 26.80 10.90
N ILE A 287 6.17 25.73 11.35
CA ILE A 287 6.20 24.43 10.65
C ILE A 287 6.17 23.29 11.67
N VAL A 288 5.53 22.20 11.27
CA VAL A 288 5.47 21.02 12.15
C VAL A 288 6.80 20.27 12.14
N ASN A 289 7.28 19.92 13.33
CA ASN A 289 8.32 18.91 13.49
C ASN A 289 7.70 17.69 14.20
N PRO A 290 7.52 16.56 13.51
CA PRO A 290 6.87 15.38 14.07
C PRO A 290 7.52 14.88 15.38
N ALA A 291 8.84 15.01 15.52
CA ALA A 291 9.54 14.60 16.73
C ALA A 291 9.18 15.43 17.98
N ARG A 292 8.56 16.60 17.80
CA ARG A 292 8.12 17.49 18.90
C ARG A 292 6.64 17.37 19.22
N LEU A 293 5.90 16.60 18.45
CA LEU A 293 4.48 16.37 18.70
C LEU A 293 4.26 15.38 19.85
N ALA A 294 3.11 15.51 20.51
CA ALA A 294 2.63 14.49 21.43
C ALA A 294 2.48 13.14 20.68
N ALA A 295 2.68 12.04 21.39
CA ALA A 295 2.78 10.70 20.79
C ALA A 295 1.68 10.36 19.79
N PRO A 296 0.37 10.54 20.07
CA PRO A 296 -0.68 10.23 19.10
C PRO A 296 -0.57 11.04 17.80
N LEU A 297 -0.31 12.34 17.91
CA LEU A 297 -0.21 13.24 16.75
C LEU A 297 1.07 13.00 15.94
N ARG A 298 2.16 12.60 16.62
CA ARG A 298 3.41 12.21 15.98
C ARG A 298 3.22 10.95 15.14
N ASP A 299 2.56 9.97 15.70
CA ASP A 299 2.33 8.68 15.07
C ASP A 299 1.35 8.81 13.90
N ASP A 300 0.33 9.66 14.01
CA ASP A 300 -0.64 9.99 12.96
C ASP A 300 0.04 10.50 11.67
N VAL A 301 1.18 11.18 11.79
CA VAL A 301 1.97 11.59 10.61
C VAL A 301 2.45 10.39 9.79
N CYS A 302 2.77 9.27 10.44
CA CYS A 302 3.14 8.04 9.76
C CYS A 302 1.90 7.25 9.33
N PHE A 303 0.90 7.22 10.19
CA PHE A 303 -0.32 6.42 10.02
C PHE A 303 -1.14 6.86 8.82
N GLN A 304 -1.07 8.11 8.40
CA GLN A 304 -1.76 8.58 7.20
C GLN A 304 -1.49 7.71 5.96
N CYS A 305 -0.30 7.07 5.88
CA CYS A 305 0.09 6.21 4.78
C CYS A 305 0.43 4.78 5.21
N HIS A 306 0.89 4.56 6.45
CA HIS A 306 1.41 3.27 6.92
C HIS A 306 0.41 2.47 7.78
N LEU A 307 -0.80 2.97 8.00
CA LEU A 307 -1.90 2.26 8.63
C LEU A 307 -2.97 1.91 7.60
N GLN A 308 -2.61 1.04 6.65
CA GLN A 308 -3.56 0.57 5.65
C GLN A 308 -3.68 -0.95 5.78
N PRO A 309 -4.77 -1.45 6.34
CA PRO A 309 -5.03 -2.88 6.39
C PRO A 309 -5.20 -3.43 4.97
N THR A 310 -4.82 -4.68 4.78
CA THR A 310 -5.10 -5.37 3.53
C THR A 310 -6.58 -5.68 3.48
N SER A 311 -7.29 -5.00 2.64
CA SER A 311 -8.64 -5.39 2.33
C SER A 311 -8.87 -5.34 0.84
N LYS A 312 -9.76 -6.21 0.38
CA LYS A 312 -10.30 -6.12 -0.98
C LYS A 312 -11.30 -4.96 -1.10
N LEU A 313 -11.68 -4.37 0.03
CA LEU A 313 -12.53 -3.20 0.14
C LEU A 313 -11.67 -1.96 0.34
N THR A 314 -12.25 -0.81 0.15
CA THR A 314 -11.64 0.47 0.50
C THR A 314 -11.33 0.50 2.00
N SER A 315 -10.06 0.37 2.35
CA SER A 315 -9.60 0.31 3.74
C SER A 315 -9.39 1.68 4.36
N LEU A 316 -9.29 2.70 3.53
CA LEU A 316 -9.08 4.08 3.91
C LEU A 316 -10.21 4.93 3.33
N VAL A 317 -11.02 5.52 4.19
CA VAL A 317 -12.16 6.34 3.79
C VAL A 317 -11.99 7.72 4.38
N ARG A 318 -12.02 8.75 3.55
CA ARG A 318 -12.06 10.12 4.09
C ARG A 318 -13.41 10.41 4.74
N ARG A 319 -13.38 11.20 5.80
CA ARG A 319 -14.60 11.63 6.45
C ARG A 319 -15.42 12.53 5.54
N PHE A 320 -16.73 12.47 5.71
CA PHE A 320 -17.66 13.32 4.98
C PHE A 320 -17.28 14.81 5.17
N GLY A 321 -17.30 15.55 4.08
CA GLY A 321 -16.96 16.97 4.07
C GLY A 321 -15.44 17.28 4.12
N ARG A 322 -14.57 16.26 4.14
CA ARG A 322 -13.11 16.44 4.03
C ARG A 322 -12.64 16.25 2.59
N GLY A 323 -11.61 16.99 2.17
CA GLY A 323 -10.92 16.77 0.90
C GLY A 323 -9.92 15.62 0.98
N ASP A 324 -9.55 15.04 -0.17
CA ASP A 324 -8.64 13.89 -0.23
C ASP A 324 -7.27 14.18 0.40
N TYR A 325 -6.78 15.41 0.30
CA TYR A 325 -5.49 15.82 0.84
C TYR A 325 -5.63 16.85 1.98
N SER A 326 -6.76 16.84 2.69
CA SER A 326 -7.05 17.87 3.71
C SER A 326 -6.34 17.65 5.05
N TYR A 327 -5.81 16.44 5.32
CA TYR A 327 -5.05 16.17 6.54
C TYR A 327 -3.85 17.10 6.68
N ARG A 328 -3.64 17.58 7.89
CA ARG A 328 -2.50 18.43 8.28
C ARG A 328 -1.71 17.74 9.39
N PRO A 329 -0.42 17.50 9.21
CA PRO A 329 0.45 17.03 10.29
C PRO A 329 0.28 17.86 11.57
N GLY A 330 0.21 17.19 12.71
CA GLY A 330 -0.05 17.83 14.01
C GLY A 330 -1.51 17.94 14.40
N GLN A 331 -2.43 17.49 13.54
CA GLN A 331 -3.86 17.34 13.85
C GLN A 331 -4.23 15.86 13.97
N PRO A 332 -5.29 15.49 14.69
CA PRO A 332 -5.73 14.10 14.77
C PRO A 332 -6.12 13.57 13.38
N LEU A 333 -5.50 12.49 12.95
CA LEU A 333 -5.79 11.86 11.65
C LEU A 333 -7.24 11.38 11.58
N SER A 334 -7.79 10.95 12.70
CA SER A 334 -9.19 10.51 12.83
C SER A 334 -10.22 11.58 12.47
N ASP A 335 -9.84 12.87 12.47
CA ASP A 335 -10.73 13.95 12.03
C ASP A 335 -10.85 14.05 10.50
N TYR A 336 -10.00 13.33 9.78
CA TYR A 336 -9.87 13.38 8.33
C TYR A 336 -10.18 12.04 7.67
N LEU A 337 -9.70 10.96 8.24
CA LEU A 337 -9.74 9.63 7.68
C LEU A 337 -10.33 8.62 8.66
N VAL A 338 -11.03 7.64 8.12
CA VAL A 338 -11.49 6.45 8.83
C VAL A 338 -10.75 5.25 8.23
N HIS A 339 -10.09 4.49 9.09
CA HIS A 339 -9.47 3.23 8.71
C HIS A 339 -10.46 2.10 8.97
N LEU A 340 -10.77 1.34 7.93
CA LEU A 340 -11.67 0.19 7.98
C LEU A 340 -10.86 -1.07 7.82
N ASP A 341 -11.15 -2.06 8.64
CA ASP A 341 -10.53 -3.35 8.56
C ASP A 341 -11.56 -4.47 8.74
N PHE A 342 -11.27 -5.66 8.25
CA PHE A 342 -12.13 -6.81 8.45
C PHE A 342 -12.11 -7.28 9.89
N ASP A 343 -13.27 -7.46 10.46
CA ASP A 343 -13.48 -8.27 11.65
C ASP A 343 -14.07 -9.61 11.21
N ASP A 344 -13.23 -10.60 11.00
CA ASP A 344 -13.65 -11.97 10.70
C ASP A 344 -13.63 -12.87 11.93
N GLY A 345 -13.51 -12.29 13.13
CA GLY A 345 -13.48 -12.99 14.41
C GLY A 345 -12.22 -13.86 14.62
N ARG A 346 -11.22 -13.78 13.73
CA ARG A 346 -9.97 -14.54 13.82
C ARG A 346 -8.87 -13.74 14.48
N ASP A 347 -7.97 -14.43 15.17
CA ASP A 347 -6.73 -13.81 15.64
C ASP A 347 -5.92 -13.31 14.44
N ARG A 348 -5.51 -12.04 14.51
CA ARG A 348 -4.75 -11.34 13.47
C ARG A 348 -3.27 -11.23 13.78
N SER A 349 -2.83 -11.83 14.87
CA SER A 349 -1.43 -11.76 15.29
C SER A 349 -0.46 -12.23 14.19
N ASP A 350 -0.89 -13.15 13.35
CA ASP A 350 -0.10 -13.77 12.27
C ASP A 350 -0.28 -13.09 10.90
N ARG A 351 -1.17 -12.11 10.77
CA ARG A 351 -1.40 -11.45 9.49
C ARG A 351 -0.33 -10.43 9.19
N PHE A 352 0.35 -10.64 8.06
CA PHE A 352 1.20 -9.64 7.41
C PHE A 352 0.37 -8.89 6.38
N GLU A 353 -0.13 -7.74 6.79
CA GLU A 353 -0.82 -6.83 5.88
C GLU A 353 0.19 -6.01 5.07
N ILE A 354 -0.21 -5.51 3.89
CA ILE A 354 0.73 -4.85 2.97
C ILE A 354 1.36 -3.60 3.59
N ASN A 355 0.58 -2.83 4.35
CA ASN A 355 1.02 -1.56 4.90
C ASN A 355 0.45 -1.31 6.29
N HIS A 356 0.60 -2.28 7.19
CA HIS A 356 -0.01 -2.30 8.51
C HIS A 356 1.03 -2.29 9.64
N HIS A 357 2.07 -1.51 9.46
CA HIS A 357 3.19 -1.41 10.41
C HIS A 357 2.76 -0.96 11.82
N PRO A 358 1.87 0.06 11.98
CA PRO A 358 1.40 0.49 13.29
C PRO A 358 0.73 -0.61 14.09
N TYR A 359 -0.11 -1.42 13.47
CA TYR A 359 -0.79 -2.52 14.13
C TYR A 359 0.21 -3.52 14.74
N ARG A 360 1.29 -3.84 14.02
CA ARG A 360 2.37 -4.71 14.51
C ARG A 360 3.17 -4.06 15.62
N LEU A 361 3.51 -2.79 15.47
CA LEU A 361 4.23 -2.03 16.49
C LEU A 361 3.46 -2.03 17.80
N HIS A 362 2.16 -1.72 17.76
CA HIS A 362 1.31 -1.65 18.95
C HIS A 362 1.12 -3.01 19.66
N GLN A 363 1.27 -4.12 18.94
CA GLN A 363 1.26 -5.46 19.53
C GLN A 363 2.57 -5.82 20.23
N SER A 364 3.67 -5.18 19.85
CA SER A 364 5.00 -5.54 20.39
C SER A 364 5.09 -5.28 21.89
N THR A 365 5.79 -6.16 22.59
CA THR A 365 6.09 -6.00 24.03
C THR A 365 6.85 -4.71 24.30
N CYS A 366 7.78 -4.32 23.40
CA CYS A 366 8.53 -3.09 23.50
C CYS A 366 7.64 -1.85 23.53
N TYR A 367 6.65 -1.78 22.61
CA TYR A 367 5.71 -0.66 22.58
C TYR A 367 4.84 -0.60 23.84
N LYS A 368 4.25 -1.73 24.22
CA LYS A 368 3.40 -1.83 25.43
C LYS A 368 4.15 -1.49 26.72
N ALA A 369 5.41 -1.94 26.86
CA ALA A 369 6.22 -1.69 28.02
C ALA A 369 6.81 -0.28 28.07
N SER A 370 6.86 0.43 26.96
CA SER A 370 7.42 1.79 26.87
C SER A 370 6.44 2.90 27.21
N ASP A 371 5.16 2.57 27.46
CA ASP A 371 4.08 3.53 27.73
C ASP A 371 4.02 4.66 26.66
N GLY A 372 4.15 4.29 25.38
CA GLY A 372 4.14 5.22 24.26
C GLY A 372 5.44 5.99 24.00
N ALA A 373 6.51 5.72 24.74
CA ALA A 373 7.82 6.32 24.49
C ALA A 373 8.42 5.78 23.16
N LEU A 374 8.20 4.48 22.85
CA LEU A 374 8.62 3.91 21.59
C LEU A 374 7.74 4.44 20.45
N SER A 375 8.36 4.86 19.37
CA SER A 375 7.68 5.35 18.16
C SER A 375 8.38 4.89 16.91
N CYS A 376 7.78 5.17 15.74
CA CYS A 376 8.44 4.91 14.45
C CYS A 376 9.82 5.60 14.39
N LEU A 377 9.93 6.82 14.91
CA LEU A 377 11.17 7.61 14.90
C LEU A 377 12.25 7.05 15.82
N THR A 378 11.92 6.19 16.76
CA THR A 378 12.91 5.51 17.61
C THR A 378 13.81 4.61 16.78
N CYS A 379 13.24 3.93 15.79
CA CYS A 379 13.97 2.99 14.93
C CYS A 379 14.30 3.56 13.55
N HIS A 380 13.47 4.47 13.02
CA HIS A 380 13.60 4.99 11.66
C HIS A 380 13.95 6.48 11.65
N ASP A 381 14.97 6.83 10.88
CA ASP A 381 15.20 8.20 10.44
C ASP A 381 14.52 8.38 9.07
N PRO A 382 13.42 9.16 8.97
CA PRO A 382 12.67 9.31 7.71
C PRO A 382 13.46 10.07 6.63
N HIS A 383 14.56 10.72 6.97
CA HIS A 383 15.39 11.45 6.02
C HIS A 383 16.59 10.65 5.52
N ARG A 384 16.81 9.44 6.04
CA ARG A 384 17.97 8.60 5.72
C ARG A 384 17.56 7.27 5.12
N LYS A 385 18.14 6.91 3.99
CA LYS A 385 18.10 5.54 3.48
C LYS A 385 19.15 4.69 4.20
N VAL A 386 18.70 3.71 4.97
CA VAL A 386 19.56 2.67 5.53
C VAL A 386 19.85 1.65 4.45
N THR A 387 21.12 1.39 4.18
CA THR A 387 21.53 0.40 3.17
C THR A 387 21.42 -1.03 3.71
N PRO A 388 21.26 -2.05 2.84
CA PRO A 388 21.19 -3.44 3.30
C PRO A 388 22.41 -3.87 4.11
N THR A 389 23.61 -3.37 3.76
CA THR A 389 24.87 -3.70 4.44
C THR A 389 24.99 -3.11 5.84
N GLU A 390 24.40 -1.93 6.07
CA GLU A 390 24.44 -1.28 7.41
C GLU A 390 23.21 -1.60 8.27
N ALA A 391 22.15 -2.16 7.68
CA ALA A 391 20.85 -2.32 8.35
C ALA A 391 20.92 -3.09 9.67
N ALA A 392 21.65 -4.20 9.71
CA ALA A 392 21.78 -5.00 10.92
C ALA A 392 22.43 -4.22 12.07
N ALA A 393 23.53 -3.52 11.80
CA ALA A 393 24.22 -2.70 12.82
C ALA A 393 23.38 -1.49 13.23
N TYR A 394 22.78 -0.82 12.26
CA TYR A 394 21.94 0.36 12.50
C TYR A 394 20.74 0.04 13.40
N TYR A 395 19.95 -0.98 13.07
CA TYR A 395 18.77 -1.32 13.88
C TYR A 395 19.14 -1.96 15.23
N ARG A 396 20.22 -2.74 15.29
CA ARG A 396 20.74 -3.23 16.59
C ARG A 396 21.07 -2.08 17.52
N ALA A 397 21.75 -1.03 17.04
CA ALA A 397 22.07 0.14 17.85
C ALA A 397 20.81 0.83 18.40
N ARG A 398 19.67 0.80 17.68
CA ARG A 398 18.39 1.32 18.17
C ARG A 398 17.81 0.46 19.29
N CYS A 399 17.93 -0.86 19.21
CA CYS A 399 17.52 -1.73 20.33
C CYS A 399 18.36 -1.47 21.58
N LEU A 400 19.66 -1.24 21.42
CA LEU A 400 20.61 -0.99 22.52
C LEU A 400 20.44 0.39 23.19
N THR A 401 19.56 1.26 22.70
CA THR A 401 19.19 2.48 23.44
C THR A 401 18.35 2.19 24.68
N CYS A 402 17.72 1.02 24.75
CA CYS A 402 16.88 0.58 25.86
C CYS A 402 17.37 -0.73 26.49
N HIS A 403 18.09 -1.57 25.74
CA HIS A 403 18.56 -2.88 26.18
C HIS A 403 20.08 -2.92 26.33
N ALA A 404 20.60 -3.56 27.38
CA ALA A 404 22.01 -3.94 27.46
C ALA A 404 22.25 -5.20 26.59
N LEU A 405 23.48 -5.41 26.12
CA LEU A 405 23.83 -6.57 25.30
C LEU A 405 23.54 -7.89 26.03
N ASP A 406 23.75 -7.90 27.35
CA ASP A 406 23.60 -9.07 28.21
C ASP A 406 22.12 -9.39 28.52
N ASP A 407 21.22 -8.42 28.36
CA ASP A 407 19.78 -8.60 28.56
C ASP A 407 19.12 -9.34 27.39
N CYS A 408 19.76 -9.36 26.25
CA CYS A 408 19.29 -10.05 25.06
C CYS A 408 19.82 -11.48 25.01
N ALA A 409 19.40 -12.35 25.91
CA ALA A 409 19.71 -13.79 25.87
C ALA A 409 19.26 -14.53 24.55
N ARG A 410 18.73 -13.80 23.57
CA ARG A 410 18.28 -14.26 22.25
C ARG A 410 18.91 -13.52 21.07
N VAL A 411 20.01 -12.84 21.27
CA VAL A 411 20.74 -12.17 20.15
C VAL A 411 21.33 -13.21 19.18
N GLU A 412 21.44 -14.47 19.58
CA GLU A 412 21.87 -15.57 18.70
C GLU A 412 20.79 -16.10 17.78
N MET A 413 19.52 -15.77 17.99
CA MET A 413 18.51 -16.03 16.96
C MET A 413 18.61 -14.92 15.91
N GLY A 414 19.52 -15.17 14.95
CA GLY A 414 19.79 -14.29 13.83
C GLY A 414 18.52 -13.73 13.20
N ILE A 415 18.29 -12.44 13.42
CA ILE A 415 17.40 -11.64 12.57
C ILE A 415 18.11 -11.42 11.22
N VAL A 416 18.74 -12.41 10.69
CA VAL A 416 19.19 -12.47 9.29
C VAL A 416 19.18 -13.93 8.86
N SER A 417 18.03 -14.50 8.69
CA SER A 417 17.88 -15.53 7.66
C SER A 417 17.30 -14.83 6.44
N THR A 418 18.15 -14.33 5.58
CA THR A 418 17.81 -13.93 4.21
C THR A 418 17.59 -15.13 3.30
N SER A 419 17.51 -16.33 3.86
CA SER A 419 17.15 -17.56 3.16
C SER A 419 15.80 -18.05 3.68
N ARG A 420 14.72 -17.56 3.08
CA ARG A 420 13.46 -18.32 3.10
C ARG A 420 13.69 -19.58 2.28
N PRO A 421 13.41 -20.79 2.81
CA PRO A 421 13.31 -21.94 1.97
C PRO A 421 12.16 -21.74 0.99
N ASP A 422 12.45 -22.05 -0.25
CA ASP A 422 11.52 -22.09 -1.38
C ASP A 422 10.29 -22.93 -0.99
N ARG A 423 9.17 -22.29 -0.71
CA ARG A 423 7.89 -22.99 -0.59
C ARG A 423 7.30 -23.11 -1.98
N ARG A 424 7.84 -24.07 -2.74
CA ARG A 424 7.12 -24.69 -3.84
C ARG A 424 6.26 -25.80 -3.23
N GLY A 425 4.95 -25.61 -3.29
CA GLY A 425 3.92 -26.57 -2.94
C GLY A 425 2.58 -25.93 -3.22
#